data_2b1f87bb15523481603ddef17da65c43
#
_entry.id   2b1f87bb15523481603ddef17da65c43
#
_cell.length_a   1.000
_cell.length_b   1.000
_cell.length_c   1.000
_cell.angle_alpha   90.00
_cell.angle_beta   90.00
_cell.angle_gamma   90.00
#
_symmetry.space_group_name_H-M   'P 1'
#
loop_
_entity.id
_entity.type
_entity.pdbx_description
1 polymer ?
#
loop_
_entity_poly.entity_id
_entity_poly.type
_entity_poly.pdbx_seq_one_letter_code
_entity_poly.pdbx_strand_id
1 'polypeptide(L)'
;MSTINTALQYSYDDLTIMPAVRSTVNSRKDVNPFKHSEKTNNEVLPIFTAPMSSVVDLYNLDMWYNNHITPIIPRNFDYKIRIEYLKKGYWCAFGLSELEDIYNSFDKFDNTYYILLDIANGHLSNLLQLCAKMKAKYKDSVKLMAGNIANPETLTMYDACGIDYVRVGIGGGSVCITSSNTGCHVPQGSLIHACYEYKTSAHLDIKIIADGGIRNYDDVIKALALGADYVMVGGIFGGFFESAGEIINDYKQYGSILYIDYVDGTITFGLKYSVPEISQDDNLLQYKVVDTKNISEITEYKDVPLHILSEEVKRYLIKEYTNMHKGIYGMASKKAQSELKVKAGQTAEGIEKLIPCKYTMKQWSKNMEDCLRSAMTYCNAQNLNDFIGKQTLVVNSLGEQIAVNS
;
A
#
# COMPACT_ATOMS: atom_id res chain seq x y z
N MET A 1 33.03 4.59 -17.16
CA MET A 1 32.64 5.89 -17.77
C MET A 1 31.18 6.14 -17.41
N SER A 2 30.83 7.37 -17.03
CA SER A 2 29.42 7.76 -16.85
C SER A 2 28.73 7.84 -18.20
N THR A 3 27.51 7.31 -18.29
CA THR A 3 26.67 7.39 -19.50
C THR A 3 25.43 8.22 -19.20
N ILE A 4 24.97 8.99 -20.17
CA ILE A 4 23.69 9.73 -20.06
C ILE A 4 22.69 9.05 -20.97
N ASN A 5 21.58 8.58 -20.40
CA ASN A 5 20.42 8.16 -21.19
C ASN A 5 19.65 9.41 -21.63
N THR A 6 19.65 9.69 -22.93
CA THR A 6 18.99 10.87 -23.52
C THR A 6 17.54 10.62 -23.90
N ALA A 7 17.03 9.38 -23.77
CA ALA A 7 15.62 9.09 -23.98
C ALA A 7 14.76 9.78 -22.91
N LEU A 8 13.65 10.35 -23.36
CA LEU A 8 12.66 10.92 -22.43
C LEU A 8 12.11 9.85 -21.51
N GLN A 9 11.98 10.20 -20.25
CA GLN A 9 11.42 9.33 -19.19
C GLN A 9 10.13 9.93 -18.66
N TYR A 10 9.14 9.09 -18.40
CA TYR A 10 7.78 9.50 -18.09
C TYR A 10 7.33 8.98 -16.74
N SER A 11 6.64 9.82 -15.96
CA SER A 11 5.84 9.44 -14.79
C SER A 11 4.44 9.03 -15.23
N TYR A 12 3.58 8.60 -14.29
CA TYR A 12 2.19 8.26 -14.63
C TYR A 12 1.39 9.46 -15.13
N ASP A 13 1.68 10.68 -14.66
CA ASP A 13 0.99 11.90 -15.11
C ASP A 13 1.23 12.23 -16.58
N ASP A 14 2.36 11.79 -17.09
CA ASP A 14 2.76 12.04 -18.48
C ASP A 14 2.05 11.11 -19.48
N LEU A 15 1.31 10.13 -19.00
CA LEU A 15 0.80 9.01 -19.79
C LEU A 15 -0.72 8.86 -19.67
N THR A 16 -1.34 8.46 -20.79
CA THR A 16 -2.74 8.00 -20.86
C THR A 16 -2.83 6.67 -21.60
N ILE A 17 -3.83 5.86 -21.27
CA ILE A 17 -4.08 4.59 -21.96
C ILE A 17 -4.94 4.87 -23.21
N MET A 18 -4.48 4.42 -24.37
CA MET A 18 -5.25 4.50 -25.60
C MET A 18 -6.31 3.39 -25.60
N PRO A 19 -7.60 3.70 -25.79
CA PRO A 19 -8.63 2.68 -25.94
C PRO A 19 -8.33 1.76 -27.14
N ALA A 20 -8.78 0.51 -27.05
CA ALA A 20 -8.74 -0.42 -28.17
C ALA A 20 -9.56 0.11 -29.35
N VAL A 21 -9.11 -0.19 -30.58
CA VAL A 21 -9.87 0.17 -31.82
C VAL A 21 -11.30 -0.36 -31.78
N ARG A 22 -11.50 -1.52 -31.16
CA ARG A 22 -12.81 -2.15 -30.96
C ARG A 22 -12.77 -2.97 -29.70
N SER A 23 -13.85 -2.88 -28.90
CA SER A 23 -14.06 -3.77 -27.75
C SER A 23 -15.23 -4.73 -28.04
N THR A 24 -15.04 -5.98 -27.71
CA THR A 24 -16.09 -7.03 -27.70
C THR A 24 -16.63 -7.24 -26.29
N VAL A 25 -16.06 -6.55 -25.29
CA VAL A 25 -16.53 -6.57 -23.90
C VAL A 25 -17.72 -5.61 -23.80
N ASN A 26 -18.90 -6.14 -23.63
CA ASN A 26 -20.15 -5.35 -23.68
C ASN A 26 -20.50 -4.71 -22.34
N SER A 27 -20.03 -5.23 -21.24
CA SER A 27 -20.35 -4.76 -19.89
C SER A 27 -19.16 -4.87 -18.95
N ARG A 28 -19.05 -3.93 -17.99
CA ARG A 28 -18.10 -4.02 -16.87
C ARG A 28 -18.30 -5.29 -16.04
N LYS A 29 -19.50 -5.88 -16.05
CA LYS A 29 -19.81 -7.14 -15.35
C LYS A 29 -19.13 -8.36 -15.99
N ASP A 30 -18.76 -8.25 -17.26
CA ASP A 30 -18.11 -9.33 -18.01
C ASP A 30 -16.58 -9.35 -17.81
N VAL A 31 -16.08 -8.44 -16.98
CA VAL A 31 -14.64 -8.26 -16.71
C VAL A 31 -14.29 -8.78 -15.32
N ASN A 32 -13.20 -9.56 -15.22
CA ASN A 32 -12.62 -9.98 -13.94
C ASN A 32 -11.33 -9.20 -13.63
N PRO A 33 -11.36 -8.19 -12.70
CA PRO A 33 -10.20 -7.39 -12.29
C PRO A 33 -9.44 -8.02 -11.13
N PHE A 34 -9.74 -9.25 -10.73
CA PHE A 34 -9.18 -9.88 -9.53
C PHE A 34 -8.12 -10.92 -9.87
N LYS A 35 -7.26 -11.16 -8.89
CA LYS A 35 -6.37 -12.32 -8.79
C LYS A 35 -6.82 -13.21 -7.64
N HIS A 36 -6.44 -14.47 -7.67
CA HIS A 36 -6.62 -15.34 -6.51
C HIS A 36 -5.65 -14.95 -5.40
N SER A 37 -6.16 -14.82 -4.19
CA SER A 37 -5.33 -14.66 -3.00
C SER A 37 -4.65 -15.96 -2.67
N GLU A 38 -3.34 -15.96 -2.56
CA GLU A 38 -2.57 -17.13 -2.14
C GLU A 38 -2.90 -17.57 -0.69
N LYS A 39 -3.46 -16.67 0.13
CA LYS A 39 -3.81 -16.94 1.53
C LYS A 39 -5.25 -17.42 1.73
N THR A 40 -6.22 -16.77 1.10
CA THR A 40 -7.63 -16.86 1.53
C THR A 40 -8.55 -17.56 0.56
N ASN A 41 -8.08 -18.11 -0.56
CA ASN A 41 -8.89 -18.57 -1.69
C ASN A 41 -9.90 -17.53 -2.21
N ASN A 42 -9.89 -16.31 -1.68
CA ASN A 42 -10.73 -15.21 -2.11
C ASN A 42 -10.09 -14.46 -3.27
N GLU A 43 -10.93 -13.79 -4.03
CA GLU A 43 -10.45 -12.87 -5.05
C GLU A 43 -9.94 -11.57 -4.41
N VAL A 44 -8.77 -11.08 -4.86
CA VAL A 44 -8.17 -9.81 -4.44
C VAL A 44 -7.85 -8.96 -5.66
N LEU A 45 -7.94 -7.65 -5.51
CA LEU A 45 -7.38 -6.72 -6.50
C LEU A 45 -5.85 -6.91 -6.54
N PRO A 46 -5.18 -6.61 -7.66
CA PRO A 46 -3.73 -6.71 -7.76
C PRO A 46 -3.02 -5.61 -6.97
N ILE A 47 -3.36 -5.47 -5.69
CA ILE A 47 -2.93 -4.36 -4.83
C ILE A 47 -2.44 -4.87 -3.48
N PHE A 48 -1.24 -4.43 -3.09
CA PHE A 48 -0.69 -4.58 -1.76
C PHE A 48 -0.70 -3.25 -1.00
N THR A 49 -0.87 -3.30 0.31
CA THR A 49 -0.52 -2.14 1.14
C THR A 49 0.99 -1.99 1.22
N ALA A 50 1.49 -0.76 1.25
CA ALA A 50 2.87 -0.53 1.67
C ALA A 50 3.02 -0.94 3.16
N PRO A 51 4.19 -1.50 3.56
CA PRO A 51 4.45 -1.94 4.93
C PRO A 51 4.73 -0.75 5.85
N MET A 52 3.74 0.11 6.04
CA MET A 52 3.84 1.35 6.81
C MET A 52 2.99 1.25 8.08
N SER A 53 3.57 1.60 9.23
CA SER A 53 2.88 1.62 10.52
C SER A 53 1.72 2.63 10.60
N SER A 54 1.70 3.62 9.71
CA SER A 54 0.57 4.53 9.54
C SER A 54 -0.55 4.00 8.62
N VAL A 55 -0.37 2.83 8.01
CA VAL A 55 -1.34 2.20 7.09
C VAL A 55 -1.92 0.94 7.68
N VAL A 56 -1.05 0.03 8.15
CA VAL A 56 -1.42 -1.31 8.60
C VAL A 56 -1.14 -1.47 10.08
N ASP A 57 -2.13 -1.95 10.82
CA ASP A 57 -2.03 -2.47 12.17
C ASP A 57 -2.67 -3.87 12.26
N LEU A 58 -2.57 -4.49 13.43
CA LEU A 58 -3.10 -5.83 13.64
C LEU A 58 -4.64 -5.88 13.70
N TYR A 59 -5.29 -4.73 13.96
CA TYR A 59 -6.73 -4.62 14.04
C TYR A 59 -7.38 -4.46 12.67
N ASN A 60 -6.67 -3.87 11.70
CA ASN A 60 -7.22 -3.60 10.37
C ASN A 60 -6.85 -4.65 9.31
N LEU A 61 -6.09 -5.70 9.65
CA LEU A 61 -5.66 -6.74 8.70
C LEU A 61 -6.81 -7.40 7.95
N ASP A 62 -7.83 -7.88 8.69
CA ASP A 62 -8.98 -8.54 8.08
C ASP A 62 -9.84 -7.57 7.29
N MET A 63 -9.87 -6.29 7.69
CA MET A 63 -10.57 -5.25 6.93
C MET A 63 -9.96 -5.04 5.55
N TRP A 64 -8.61 -5.05 5.42
CA TRP A 64 -7.94 -4.99 4.13
C TRP A 64 -8.33 -6.16 3.24
N TYR A 65 -8.26 -7.41 3.74
CA TYR A 65 -8.66 -8.59 2.98
C TYR A 65 -10.15 -8.58 2.60
N ASN A 66 -11.03 -8.16 3.51
CA ASN A 66 -12.46 -8.06 3.25
C ASN A 66 -12.80 -6.97 2.20
N ASN A 67 -11.87 -6.05 1.96
CA ASN A 67 -11.94 -5.05 0.90
C ASN A 67 -11.03 -5.39 -0.30
N HIS A 68 -10.72 -6.66 -0.50
CA HIS A 68 -9.96 -7.17 -1.65
C HIS A 68 -8.54 -6.60 -1.80
N ILE A 69 -7.91 -6.15 -0.74
CA ILE A 69 -6.55 -5.62 -0.73
C ILE A 69 -5.67 -6.52 0.15
N THR A 70 -4.47 -6.85 -0.31
CA THR A 70 -3.54 -7.69 0.46
C THR A 70 -2.68 -6.83 1.39
N PRO A 71 -2.85 -6.92 2.73
CA PRO A 71 -2.03 -6.18 3.67
C PRO A 71 -0.66 -6.82 3.87
N ILE A 72 0.33 -5.96 4.17
CA ILE A 72 1.67 -6.38 4.60
C ILE A 72 1.94 -5.80 5.99
N ILE A 73 2.21 -6.67 6.97
CA ILE A 73 2.52 -6.27 8.34
C ILE A 73 3.89 -5.60 8.39
N PRO A 74 3.98 -4.34 8.84
CA PRO A 74 5.22 -3.59 8.84
C PRO A 74 6.18 -3.99 9.96
N ARG A 75 7.43 -3.52 9.87
CA ARG A 75 8.54 -3.90 10.76
C ARG A 75 8.48 -3.31 12.18
N ASN A 76 7.63 -2.31 12.43
CA ASN A 76 7.47 -1.69 13.75
C ASN A 76 6.83 -2.59 14.80
N PHE A 77 6.14 -3.66 14.38
CA PHE A 77 5.64 -4.67 15.32
C PHE A 77 6.77 -5.57 15.84
N ASP A 78 6.61 -6.05 17.07
CA ASP A 78 7.58 -6.98 17.67
C ASP A 78 7.83 -8.18 16.76
N TYR A 79 9.09 -8.64 16.71
CA TYR A 79 9.52 -9.76 15.88
C TYR A 79 8.69 -11.02 16.14
N LYS A 80 8.39 -11.35 17.41
CA LYS A 80 7.62 -12.55 17.77
C LYS A 80 6.19 -12.48 17.26
N ILE A 81 5.57 -11.31 17.34
CA ILE A 81 4.22 -11.06 16.79
C ILE A 81 4.24 -11.28 15.27
N ARG A 82 5.21 -10.71 14.56
CA ARG A 82 5.33 -10.90 13.10
C ARG A 82 5.53 -12.38 12.73
N ILE A 83 6.32 -13.13 13.51
CA ILE A 83 6.47 -14.59 13.32
C ILE A 83 5.15 -15.33 13.53
N GLU A 84 4.34 -14.97 14.51
CA GLU A 84 3.01 -15.57 14.70
C GLU A 84 2.08 -15.33 13.49
N TYR A 85 2.06 -14.09 12.98
CA TYR A 85 1.25 -13.76 11.82
C TYR A 85 1.79 -14.38 10.52
N LEU A 86 3.12 -14.48 10.39
CA LEU A 86 3.76 -15.20 9.29
C LEU A 86 3.32 -16.66 9.25
N LYS A 87 3.27 -17.34 10.40
CA LYS A 87 2.74 -18.72 10.53
C LYS A 87 1.25 -18.83 10.18
N LYS A 88 0.48 -17.76 10.34
CA LYS A 88 -0.92 -17.66 9.91
C LYS A 88 -1.08 -17.33 8.42
N GLY A 89 0.02 -17.23 7.66
CA GLY A 89 0.04 -16.96 6.22
C GLY A 89 -0.17 -15.49 5.84
N TYR A 90 0.13 -14.55 6.75
CA TYR A 90 0.15 -13.12 6.39
C TYR A 90 1.49 -12.72 5.79
N TRP A 91 1.48 -11.77 4.86
CA TRP A 91 2.69 -11.09 4.44
C TRP A 91 3.27 -10.28 5.59
N CYS A 92 4.54 -10.50 5.91
CA CYS A 92 5.24 -9.79 6.97
C CYS A 92 6.56 -9.21 6.45
N ALA A 93 6.84 -7.96 6.84
CA ALA A 93 8.06 -7.27 6.49
C ALA A 93 9.18 -7.55 7.50
N PHE A 94 10.40 -7.82 7.01
CA PHE A 94 11.59 -8.09 7.80
C PHE A 94 12.81 -7.34 7.22
N GLY A 95 13.78 -7.05 8.08
CA GLY A 95 15.11 -6.59 7.67
C GLY A 95 16.05 -7.76 7.36
N LEU A 96 17.25 -7.45 6.86
CA LEU A 96 18.23 -8.49 6.51
C LEU A 96 18.64 -9.36 7.70
N SER A 97 18.96 -8.75 8.86
CA SER A 97 19.33 -9.50 10.07
C SER A 97 18.20 -10.40 10.58
N GLU A 98 16.96 -9.88 10.55
CA GLU A 98 15.80 -10.66 10.97
C GLU A 98 15.50 -11.84 10.02
N LEU A 99 15.79 -11.69 8.73
CA LEU A 99 15.66 -12.78 7.77
C LEU A 99 16.74 -13.84 8.01
N GLU A 100 17.95 -13.43 8.39
CA GLU A 100 19.02 -14.35 8.79
C GLU A 100 18.66 -15.12 10.06
N ASP A 101 18.03 -14.46 11.04
CA ASP A 101 17.48 -15.11 12.24
C ASP A 101 16.41 -16.15 11.88
N ILE A 102 15.50 -15.84 10.95
CA ILE A 102 14.51 -16.79 10.44
C ILE A 102 15.21 -17.99 9.79
N TYR A 103 16.21 -17.75 8.93
CA TYR A 103 16.96 -18.82 8.27
C TYR A 103 17.64 -19.77 9.26
N ASN A 104 18.19 -19.22 10.36
CA ASN A 104 18.91 -20.00 11.38
C ASN A 104 17.96 -20.70 12.38
N SER A 105 16.77 -20.14 12.61
CA SER A 105 15.85 -20.61 13.66
C SER A 105 14.84 -21.66 13.20
N PHE A 106 14.57 -21.75 11.89
CA PHE A 106 13.58 -22.69 11.36
C PHE A 106 14.26 -23.72 10.46
N ASP A 107 14.07 -25.00 10.72
CA ASP A 107 14.55 -26.07 9.83
C ASP A 107 13.68 -26.24 8.61
N LYS A 108 12.37 -26.08 8.76
CA LYS A 108 11.35 -26.13 7.71
C LYS A 108 10.18 -25.20 8.04
N PHE A 109 9.37 -24.89 7.03
CA PHE A 109 8.09 -24.22 7.20
C PHE A 109 6.95 -25.24 7.07
N ASP A 110 5.96 -25.14 7.96
CA ASP A 110 4.79 -26.03 7.97
C ASP A 110 3.76 -25.63 6.91
N ASN A 111 3.76 -24.35 6.51
CA ASN A 111 2.91 -23.74 5.49
C ASN A 111 3.74 -22.87 4.55
N THR A 112 3.11 -22.25 3.56
CA THR A 112 3.75 -21.21 2.76
C THR A 112 3.88 -19.93 3.58
N TYR A 113 5.09 -19.42 3.72
CA TYR A 113 5.43 -18.19 4.44
C TYR A 113 5.68 -17.06 3.46
N TYR A 114 5.02 -15.92 3.69
CA TYR A 114 5.04 -14.74 2.82
C TYR A 114 5.93 -13.65 3.44
N ILE A 115 7.12 -13.49 2.93
CA ILE A 115 8.16 -12.63 3.51
C ILE A 115 8.48 -11.49 2.56
N LEU A 116 8.36 -10.25 3.05
CA LEU A 116 8.89 -9.06 2.40
C LEU A 116 10.22 -8.67 3.05
N LEU A 117 11.29 -8.61 2.26
CA LEU A 117 12.50 -7.89 2.65
C LEU A 117 12.30 -6.39 2.42
N ASP A 118 12.09 -5.67 3.52
CA ASP A 118 11.83 -4.23 3.49
C ASP A 118 13.12 -3.46 3.74
N ILE A 119 13.82 -3.15 2.67
CA ILE A 119 15.06 -2.37 2.65
C ILE A 119 15.01 -1.29 1.56
N ALA A 120 15.68 -0.16 1.80
CA ALA A 120 15.64 0.96 0.85
C ALA A 120 16.43 0.67 -0.45
N ASN A 121 17.52 -0.09 -0.36
CA ASN A 121 18.38 -0.42 -1.49
C ASN A 121 18.33 -1.91 -1.82
N GLY A 122 17.52 -2.29 -2.82
CA GLY A 122 17.40 -3.66 -3.29
C GLY A 122 18.59 -4.15 -4.14
N HIS A 123 19.56 -3.29 -4.48
CA HIS A 123 20.72 -3.67 -5.29
C HIS A 123 21.86 -4.31 -4.47
N LEU A 124 21.66 -4.61 -3.18
CA LEU A 124 22.69 -5.15 -2.29
C LEU A 124 22.96 -6.63 -2.58
N SER A 125 24.25 -7.00 -2.75
CA SER A 125 24.66 -8.38 -3.01
C SER A 125 24.33 -9.34 -1.85
N ASN A 126 24.41 -8.88 -0.60
CA ASN A 126 24.08 -9.71 0.57
C ASN A 126 22.58 -10.04 0.65
N LEU A 127 21.70 -9.16 0.16
CA LEU A 127 20.27 -9.45 0.01
C LEU A 127 20.06 -10.65 -0.93
N LEU A 128 20.67 -10.62 -2.12
CA LEU A 128 20.54 -11.68 -3.11
C LEU A 128 21.05 -13.02 -2.58
N GLN A 129 22.22 -13.02 -1.92
CA GLN A 129 22.79 -14.21 -1.30
C GLN A 129 21.87 -14.81 -0.23
N LEU A 130 21.27 -13.98 0.61
CA LEU A 130 20.37 -14.45 1.67
C LEU A 130 19.06 -14.99 1.07
N CYS A 131 18.49 -14.33 0.07
CA CYS A 131 17.31 -14.82 -0.63
C CYS A 131 17.57 -16.17 -1.32
N ALA A 132 18.71 -16.33 -1.98
CA ALA A 132 19.10 -17.61 -2.59
C ALA A 132 19.21 -18.72 -1.54
N LYS A 133 19.81 -18.45 -0.36
CA LYS A 133 19.86 -19.40 0.76
C LYS A 133 18.46 -19.79 1.26
N MET A 134 17.57 -18.80 1.42
CA MET A 134 16.17 -19.02 1.82
C MET A 134 15.46 -19.94 0.83
N LYS A 135 15.54 -19.65 -0.46
CA LYS A 135 14.90 -20.46 -1.51
C LYS A 135 15.51 -21.85 -1.63
N ALA A 136 16.81 -21.99 -1.49
CA ALA A 136 17.47 -23.32 -1.47
C ALA A 136 16.98 -24.19 -0.31
N LYS A 137 16.80 -23.59 0.90
CA LYS A 137 16.36 -24.31 2.11
C LYS A 137 14.86 -24.61 2.10
N TYR A 138 14.02 -23.62 1.79
CA TYR A 138 12.56 -23.70 1.98
C TYR A 138 11.75 -23.91 0.70
N LYS A 139 12.37 -23.72 -0.48
CA LYS A 139 11.76 -23.92 -1.81
C LYS A 139 10.42 -23.18 -1.93
N ASP A 140 9.36 -23.91 -2.28
CA ASP A 140 8.00 -23.35 -2.49
C ASP A 140 7.28 -23.01 -1.18
N SER A 141 7.80 -23.48 -0.03
CA SER A 141 7.25 -23.11 1.28
C SER A 141 7.56 -21.66 1.69
N VAL A 142 8.30 -20.90 0.87
CA VAL A 142 8.52 -19.48 1.09
C VAL A 142 8.25 -18.71 -0.20
N LYS A 143 7.47 -17.63 -0.08
CA LYS A 143 7.31 -16.61 -1.10
C LYS A 143 8.08 -15.37 -0.67
N LEU A 144 9.05 -14.98 -1.47
CA LEU A 144 9.93 -13.83 -1.20
C LEU A 144 9.56 -12.64 -2.07
N MET A 145 9.32 -11.51 -1.42
CA MET A 145 9.21 -10.20 -2.02
C MET A 145 10.43 -9.39 -1.58
N ALA A 146 11.13 -8.76 -2.51
CA ALA A 146 12.30 -7.93 -2.20
C ALA A 146 12.36 -6.70 -3.11
N GLY A 147 13.17 -5.75 -2.78
CA GLY A 147 13.35 -4.46 -3.46
C GLY A 147 13.72 -3.40 -2.42
N ASN A 148 13.76 -2.11 -2.80
CA ASN A 148 13.31 -1.58 -4.09
C ASN A 148 14.47 -1.53 -5.12
N ILE A 149 14.13 -1.73 -6.37
CA ILE A 149 15.08 -1.60 -7.48
C ILE A 149 14.63 -0.49 -8.44
N ALA A 150 15.58 0.07 -9.18
CA ALA A 150 15.34 1.05 -10.24
C ALA A 150 16.18 0.79 -11.49
N ASN A 151 16.71 -0.44 -11.65
CA ASN A 151 17.42 -0.90 -12.83
C ASN A 151 16.80 -2.21 -13.31
N PRO A 152 16.26 -2.28 -14.55
CA PRO A 152 15.63 -3.49 -15.09
C PRO A 152 16.54 -4.71 -15.13
N GLU A 153 17.85 -4.54 -15.37
CA GLU A 153 18.81 -5.65 -15.46
C GLU A 153 18.94 -6.43 -14.12
N THR A 154 18.59 -5.78 -13.00
CA THR A 154 18.57 -6.43 -11.68
C THR A 154 17.58 -7.60 -11.61
N LEU A 155 16.54 -7.59 -12.45
CA LEU A 155 15.54 -8.67 -12.49
C LEU A 155 16.16 -10.05 -12.77
N THR A 156 17.18 -10.15 -13.63
CA THR A 156 17.86 -11.43 -13.88
C THR A 156 18.50 -12.00 -12.61
N MET A 157 19.14 -11.15 -11.80
CA MET A 157 19.74 -11.59 -10.55
C MET A 157 18.69 -12.01 -9.52
N TYR A 158 17.58 -11.30 -9.46
CA TYR A 158 16.46 -11.60 -8.58
C TYR A 158 15.81 -12.93 -8.93
N ASP A 159 15.51 -13.15 -10.21
CA ASP A 159 14.92 -14.39 -10.74
C ASP A 159 15.84 -15.57 -10.51
N ALA A 160 17.16 -15.43 -10.78
CA ALA A 160 18.17 -16.46 -10.52
C ALA A 160 18.29 -16.83 -9.03
N CYS A 161 17.97 -15.92 -8.10
CA CYS A 161 17.92 -16.19 -6.67
C CYS A 161 16.57 -16.79 -6.23
N GLY A 162 15.61 -16.96 -7.15
CA GLY A 162 14.27 -17.49 -6.91
C GLY A 162 13.35 -16.52 -6.16
N ILE A 163 13.61 -15.22 -6.20
CA ILE A 163 12.71 -14.21 -5.62
C ILE A 163 11.42 -14.18 -6.44
N ASP A 164 10.27 -14.30 -5.76
CA ASP A 164 8.96 -14.41 -6.42
C ASP A 164 8.41 -13.05 -6.85
N TYR A 165 8.67 -11.99 -6.05
CA TYR A 165 8.13 -10.64 -6.26
C TYR A 165 9.22 -9.59 -6.12
N VAL A 166 9.25 -8.62 -7.01
CA VAL A 166 10.20 -7.50 -6.96
C VAL A 166 9.48 -6.17 -6.82
N ARG A 167 9.85 -5.38 -5.80
CA ARG A 167 9.37 -3.99 -5.66
C ARG A 167 10.21 -3.09 -6.56
N VAL A 168 9.54 -2.43 -7.50
CA VAL A 168 10.16 -1.57 -8.52
C VAL A 168 9.77 -0.12 -8.26
N GLY A 169 10.76 0.74 -8.00
CA GLY A 169 10.60 2.17 -7.76
C GLY A 169 11.43 2.66 -6.57
N ILE A 170 12.27 3.66 -6.81
CA ILE A 170 13.07 4.34 -5.79
C ILE A 170 12.71 5.82 -5.81
N GLY A 171 12.37 6.40 -4.65
CA GLY A 171 12.13 7.82 -4.50
C GLY A 171 10.76 8.33 -4.97
N GLY A 172 9.87 7.45 -5.50
CA GLY A 172 8.56 7.83 -6.03
C GLY A 172 7.45 7.95 -4.97
N GLY A 173 7.66 7.53 -3.73
CA GLY A 173 6.65 7.58 -2.67
C GLY A 173 6.40 8.99 -2.14
N SER A 174 5.15 9.30 -1.77
CA SER A 174 4.73 10.65 -1.31
C SER A 174 5.41 11.13 -0.02
N VAL A 175 6.00 10.23 0.74
CA VAL A 175 6.75 10.50 1.98
C VAL A 175 8.23 10.09 1.87
N CYS A 176 8.68 9.68 0.69
CA CYS A 176 10.07 9.32 0.39
C CYS A 176 10.83 10.54 -0.15
N ILE A 177 12.02 10.79 0.39
CA ILE A 177 12.93 11.86 -0.08
C ILE A 177 14.27 11.32 -0.56
N THR A 178 14.37 10.02 -0.79
CA THR A 178 15.60 9.37 -1.30
C THR A 178 16.07 10.02 -2.59
N SER A 179 15.16 10.28 -3.54
CA SER A 179 15.49 10.90 -4.82
C SER A 179 16.12 12.29 -4.67
N SER A 180 15.56 13.14 -3.80
CA SER A 180 16.09 14.49 -3.54
C SER A 180 17.38 14.48 -2.73
N ASN A 181 17.60 13.46 -1.89
CA ASN A 181 18.80 13.37 -1.07
C ASN A 181 19.97 12.71 -1.81
N THR A 182 19.70 11.74 -2.67
CA THR A 182 20.74 10.91 -3.29
C THR A 182 20.89 11.12 -4.80
N GLY A 183 19.91 11.74 -5.45
CA GLY A 183 19.82 11.81 -6.92
C GLY A 183 19.47 10.48 -7.61
N CYS A 184 19.24 9.40 -6.84
CA CYS A 184 18.89 8.09 -7.40
C CYS A 184 17.38 8.00 -7.58
N HIS A 185 16.92 8.07 -8.84
CA HIS A 185 15.51 7.98 -9.20
C HIS A 185 15.36 7.71 -10.69
N VAL A 186 14.30 6.99 -11.05
CA VAL A 186 13.84 6.84 -12.44
C VAL A 186 12.32 7.09 -12.44
N PRO A 187 11.78 7.91 -13.37
CA PRO A 187 10.34 8.15 -13.50
C PRO A 187 9.56 6.84 -13.63
N GLN A 188 8.54 6.69 -12.79
CA GLN A 188 7.92 5.40 -12.50
C GLN A 188 7.25 4.74 -13.71
N GLY A 189 6.60 5.52 -14.58
CA GLY A 189 5.97 4.99 -15.79
C GLY A 189 6.97 4.30 -16.71
N SER A 190 8.06 4.99 -17.04
CA SER A 190 9.13 4.43 -17.86
C SER A 190 9.84 3.26 -17.21
N LEU A 191 10.05 3.32 -15.89
CA LEU A 191 10.73 2.25 -15.16
C LEU A 191 9.93 0.94 -15.17
N ILE A 192 8.62 1.01 -14.89
CA ILE A 192 7.75 -0.18 -14.92
C ILE A 192 7.72 -0.79 -16.32
N HIS A 193 7.55 0.03 -17.35
CA HIS A 193 7.55 -0.44 -18.72
C HIS A 193 8.89 -1.11 -19.10
N ALA A 194 10.01 -0.48 -18.77
CA ALA A 194 11.33 -1.05 -19.04
C ALA A 194 11.57 -2.38 -18.29
N CYS A 195 11.10 -2.50 -17.04
CA CYS A 195 11.16 -3.75 -16.30
C CYS A 195 10.29 -4.84 -16.93
N TYR A 196 9.10 -4.49 -17.41
CA TYR A 196 8.21 -5.43 -18.09
C TYR A 196 8.81 -5.92 -19.43
N GLU A 197 9.31 -5.02 -20.26
CA GLU A 197 10.00 -5.36 -21.52
C GLU A 197 11.21 -6.26 -21.26
N TYR A 198 12.02 -5.91 -20.27
CA TYR A 198 13.19 -6.71 -19.89
C TYR A 198 12.80 -8.11 -19.40
N LYS A 199 11.83 -8.19 -18.47
CA LYS A 199 11.28 -9.45 -17.97
C LYS A 199 10.79 -10.34 -19.12
N THR A 200 10.04 -9.76 -20.05
CA THR A 200 9.43 -10.48 -21.17
C THR A 200 10.50 -10.98 -22.15
N SER A 201 11.46 -10.14 -22.52
CA SER A 201 12.56 -10.50 -23.44
C SER A 201 13.50 -11.54 -22.86
N ALA A 202 13.74 -11.50 -21.55
CA ALA A 202 14.59 -12.44 -20.83
C ALA A 202 13.85 -13.70 -20.35
N HIS A 203 12.54 -13.80 -20.60
CA HIS A 203 11.68 -14.91 -20.17
C HIS A 203 11.70 -15.19 -18.64
N LEU A 204 11.73 -14.12 -17.83
CA LEU A 204 11.75 -14.24 -16.38
C LEU A 204 10.34 -14.44 -15.80
N ASP A 205 10.21 -15.24 -14.73
CA ASP A 205 8.90 -15.51 -14.11
C ASP A 205 8.60 -14.63 -12.88
N ILE A 206 9.52 -13.76 -12.49
CA ILE A 206 9.38 -12.85 -11.35
C ILE A 206 8.20 -11.90 -11.53
N LYS A 207 7.46 -11.63 -10.45
CA LYS A 207 6.31 -10.70 -10.47
C LYS A 207 6.75 -9.28 -10.14
N ILE A 208 6.39 -8.33 -10.98
CA ILE A 208 6.71 -6.90 -10.82
C ILE A 208 5.65 -6.24 -9.95
N ILE A 209 6.08 -5.56 -8.87
CA ILE A 209 5.24 -4.72 -8.03
C ILE A 209 5.64 -3.26 -8.25
N ALA A 210 4.73 -2.46 -8.82
CA ALA A 210 4.94 -1.02 -8.95
C ALA A 210 4.81 -0.36 -7.58
N ASP A 211 5.90 0.16 -7.04
CA ASP A 211 5.95 0.76 -5.70
C ASP A 211 6.36 2.22 -5.77
N GLY A 212 5.44 3.10 -5.43
CA GLY A 212 5.59 4.56 -5.46
C GLY A 212 4.90 5.24 -6.65
N GLY A 213 4.68 6.54 -6.52
CA GLY A 213 4.04 7.36 -7.56
C GLY A 213 2.52 7.23 -7.64
N ILE A 214 1.88 6.42 -6.81
CA ILE A 214 0.44 6.18 -6.84
C ILE A 214 -0.30 7.22 -5.99
N ARG A 215 -1.15 8.01 -6.63
CA ARG A 215 -1.92 9.11 -6.02
C ARG A 215 -3.42 9.01 -6.29
N ASN A 216 -3.81 8.36 -7.38
CA ASN A 216 -5.18 8.23 -7.85
C ASN A 216 -5.45 6.82 -8.37
N TYR A 217 -6.71 6.53 -8.73
CA TYR A 217 -7.11 5.24 -9.31
C TYR A 217 -6.42 4.98 -10.66
N ASP A 218 -6.27 6.02 -11.48
CA ASP A 218 -5.66 5.92 -12.80
C ASP A 218 -4.16 5.58 -12.74
N ASP A 219 -3.43 6.01 -11.71
CA ASP A 219 -2.03 5.60 -11.51
C ASP A 219 -1.91 4.08 -11.30
N VAL A 220 -2.84 3.48 -10.52
CA VAL A 220 -2.91 2.02 -10.35
C VAL A 220 -3.16 1.34 -11.71
N ILE A 221 -4.13 1.84 -12.46
CA ILE A 221 -4.54 1.28 -13.76
C ILE A 221 -3.41 1.41 -14.78
N LYS A 222 -2.73 2.57 -14.83
CA LYS A 222 -1.57 2.81 -15.71
C LYS A 222 -0.38 1.91 -15.35
N ALA A 223 -0.11 1.71 -14.04
CA ALA A 223 0.94 0.81 -13.62
C ALA A 223 0.72 -0.63 -14.11
N LEU A 224 -0.52 -1.14 -14.01
CA LEU A 224 -0.91 -2.45 -14.53
C LEU A 224 -0.81 -2.48 -16.08
N ALA A 225 -1.31 -1.45 -16.76
CA ALA A 225 -1.23 -1.34 -18.22
C ALA A 225 0.22 -1.34 -18.74
N LEU A 226 1.16 -0.76 -17.99
CA LEU A 226 2.59 -0.73 -18.28
C LEU A 226 3.30 -2.05 -17.97
N GLY A 227 2.65 -3.01 -17.32
CA GLY A 227 3.17 -4.35 -17.10
C GLY A 227 3.51 -4.71 -15.65
N ALA A 228 3.11 -3.90 -14.67
CA ALA A 228 3.17 -4.33 -13.28
C ALA A 228 2.16 -5.46 -13.03
N ASP A 229 2.62 -6.55 -12.41
CA ASP A 229 1.74 -7.64 -11.98
C ASP A 229 0.86 -7.23 -10.80
N TYR A 230 1.39 -6.32 -9.95
CA TYR A 230 0.75 -5.77 -8.76
C TYR A 230 1.19 -4.32 -8.53
N VAL A 231 0.45 -3.62 -7.69
CA VAL A 231 0.76 -2.25 -7.27
C VAL A 231 0.85 -2.19 -5.75
N MET A 232 1.83 -1.48 -5.20
CA MET A 232 1.94 -1.23 -3.77
C MET A 232 1.54 0.21 -3.46
N VAL A 233 0.59 0.39 -2.55
CA VAL A 233 -0.02 1.69 -2.23
C VAL A 233 0.19 2.04 -0.76
N GLY A 234 0.79 3.20 -0.51
CA GLY A 234 1.06 3.72 0.83
C GLY A 234 0.29 5.02 1.11
N GLY A 235 0.64 6.09 0.42
CA GLY A 235 0.16 7.44 0.71
C GLY A 235 -1.37 7.57 0.73
N ILE A 236 -2.05 7.07 -0.30
CA ILE A 236 -3.53 7.10 -0.36
C ILE A 236 -4.13 6.33 0.82
N PHE A 237 -3.62 5.14 1.07
CA PHE A 237 -4.14 4.24 2.10
C PHE A 237 -3.95 4.80 3.51
N GLY A 238 -2.87 5.54 3.75
CA GLY A 238 -2.69 6.25 5.02
C GLY A 238 -3.78 7.27 5.33
N GLY A 239 -4.48 7.79 4.30
CA GLY A 239 -5.62 8.70 4.43
C GLY A 239 -6.98 8.02 4.62
N PHE A 240 -7.05 6.72 4.73
CA PHE A 240 -8.31 6.04 5.01
C PHE A 240 -8.71 6.19 6.48
N PHE A 241 -10.01 6.24 6.70
CA PHE A 241 -10.56 6.36 8.05
C PHE A 241 -10.05 5.22 8.96
N GLU A 242 -9.98 4.00 8.46
CA GLU A 242 -9.57 2.80 9.20
C GLU A 242 -8.07 2.55 9.22
N SER A 243 -7.25 3.36 8.55
CA SER A 243 -5.79 3.20 8.58
C SER A 243 -5.21 3.44 9.96
N ALA A 244 -4.06 2.84 10.23
CA ALA A 244 -3.40 2.84 11.52
C ALA A 244 -2.90 4.22 12.00
N GLY A 245 -2.74 5.19 11.09
CA GLY A 245 -2.31 6.55 11.43
C GLY A 245 -3.32 7.27 12.31
N GLU A 246 -2.83 8.09 13.23
CA GLU A 246 -3.66 8.90 14.13
C GLU A 246 -4.49 9.92 13.34
N ILE A 247 -5.75 10.11 13.76
CA ILE A 247 -6.60 11.18 13.24
C ILE A 247 -6.19 12.49 13.90
N ILE A 248 -6.00 13.53 13.09
CA ILE A 248 -5.63 14.87 13.51
C ILE A 248 -6.67 15.83 12.95
N ASN A 249 -7.27 16.67 13.80
CA ASN A 249 -8.19 17.72 13.40
C ASN A 249 -7.68 19.04 13.94
N ASP A 250 -7.73 20.12 13.15
CA ASP A 250 -7.28 21.48 13.51
C ASP A 250 -5.90 21.50 14.20
N TYR A 251 -4.97 20.64 13.71
CA TYR A 251 -3.62 20.46 14.27
C TYR A 251 -3.55 19.92 15.70
N LYS A 252 -4.65 19.39 16.22
CA LYS A 252 -4.68 18.66 17.49
C LYS A 252 -4.70 17.16 17.22
N GLN A 253 -3.91 16.42 17.96
CA GLN A 253 -3.85 14.97 17.86
C GLN A 253 -5.05 14.36 18.58
N TYR A 254 -5.82 13.53 17.90
CA TYR A 254 -6.91 12.75 18.48
C TYR A 254 -6.50 11.29 18.54
N GLY A 255 -6.82 10.64 19.65
CA GLY A 255 -6.66 9.19 19.77
C GLY A 255 -7.56 8.45 18.75
N SER A 256 -7.25 7.18 18.52
CA SER A 256 -8.04 6.29 17.66
C SER A 256 -9.39 5.86 18.24
N ILE A 257 -9.88 6.53 19.29
CA ILE A 257 -11.01 6.09 20.10
C ILE A 257 -12.14 7.11 19.99
N LEU A 258 -13.33 6.61 19.64
CA LEU A 258 -14.56 7.37 19.62
C LEU A 258 -15.31 7.12 20.94
N TYR A 259 -15.71 8.19 21.60
CA TYR A 259 -16.62 8.15 22.74
C TYR A 259 -18.06 8.23 22.26
N ILE A 260 -18.93 7.37 22.77
CA ILE A 260 -20.36 7.36 22.47
C ILE A 260 -21.12 7.65 23.76
N ASP A 261 -21.93 8.70 23.73
CA ASP A 261 -22.86 9.04 24.83
C ASP A 261 -24.30 8.89 24.37
N TYR A 262 -25.14 8.34 25.26
CA TYR A 262 -26.57 8.16 25.04
C TYR A 262 -27.35 8.97 26.04
N VAL A 263 -27.89 10.09 25.63
CA VAL A 263 -28.70 10.98 26.45
C VAL A 263 -30.07 11.20 25.80
N ASP A 264 -31.13 10.93 26.52
CA ASP A 264 -32.54 11.17 26.13
C ASP A 264 -32.92 10.63 24.70
N GLY A 265 -32.51 9.41 24.40
CA GLY A 265 -32.81 8.80 23.11
C GLY A 265 -31.97 9.34 21.94
N THR A 266 -31.00 10.19 22.22
CA THR A 266 -30.07 10.75 21.24
C THR A 266 -28.67 10.17 21.48
N ILE A 267 -28.03 9.63 20.42
CA ILE A 267 -26.67 9.15 20.48
C ILE A 267 -25.75 10.28 20.03
N THR A 268 -24.82 10.66 20.89
CA THR A 268 -23.79 11.62 20.60
C THR A 268 -22.45 10.93 20.53
N PHE A 269 -21.61 11.32 19.56
CA PHE A 269 -20.25 10.82 19.43
C PHE A 269 -19.27 11.91 19.81
N GLY A 270 -18.17 11.53 20.45
CA GLY A 270 -17.05 12.40 20.70
C GLY A 270 -15.74 11.71 20.34
N LEU A 271 -14.77 12.48 19.87
CA LEU A 271 -13.38 12.02 19.71
C LEU A 271 -12.61 12.38 20.98
N LYS A 272 -12.05 11.38 21.66
CA LYS A 272 -11.28 11.60 22.89
C LYS A 272 -9.89 12.13 22.57
N TYR A 273 -9.55 13.24 23.19
CA TYR A 273 -8.21 13.82 23.12
C TYR A 273 -7.18 13.00 23.91
N SER A 274 -6.03 12.72 23.32
CA SER A 274 -4.82 12.51 24.10
C SER A 274 -3.98 13.80 24.04
N VAL A 275 -4.11 14.66 25.04
CA VAL A 275 -3.21 15.80 25.21
C VAL A 275 -2.08 15.36 26.13
N PRO A 276 -0.81 15.41 25.69
CA PRO A 276 0.29 15.34 26.64
C PRO A 276 0.25 16.64 27.46
N GLU A 277 0.03 16.52 28.77
CA GLU A 277 0.27 17.56 29.80
C GLU A 277 -0.67 18.78 29.85
N ILE A 278 -1.99 18.69 29.70
CA ILE A 278 -2.88 19.72 30.28
C ILE A 278 -4.09 19.05 30.93
N SER A 279 -4.23 19.34 32.22
CA SER A 279 -5.32 19.08 33.18
C SER A 279 -6.72 18.73 32.66
N GLN A 280 -7.25 17.67 33.19
CA GLN A 280 -8.57 17.30 33.71
C GLN A 280 -9.88 17.95 33.16
N ASP A 281 -9.91 18.60 32.00
CA ASP A 281 -11.17 18.95 31.35
C ASP A 281 -11.28 18.23 30.00
N ASP A 282 -12.14 17.18 29.98
CA ASP A 282 -12.54 16.43 28.81
C ASP A 282 -13.37 17.33 27.89
N ASN A 283 -12.73 18.05 26.97
CA ASN A 283 -13.45 18.73 25.90
C ASN A 283 -13.91 17.72 24.85
N LEU A 284 -15.10 17.17 25.04
CA LEU A 284 -15.83 16.36 24.07
C LEU A 284 -16.43 17.25 22.98
N LEU A 285 -16.07 17.00 21.73
CA LEU A 285 -16.84 17.49 20.59
C LEU A 285 -18.04 16.53 20.42
N GLN A 286 -19.24 16.99 20.79
CA GLN A 286 -20.47 16.21 20.70
C GLN A 286 -21.13 16.34 19.34
N TYR A 287 -21.57 15.23 18.73
CA TYR A 287 -22.25 15.22 17.44
C TYR A 287 -23.48 14.32 17.45
N LYS A 288 -24.53 14.77 16.77
CA LYS A 288 -25.81 14.07 16.66
C LYS A 288 -25.75 13.01 15.55
N VAL A 289 -26.10 11.76 15.88
CA VAL A 289 -26.10 10.64 14.93
C VAL A 289 -27.49 10.36 14.42
N VAL A 290 -27.56 10.02 13.14
CA VAL A 290 -28.84 9.85 12.42
C VAL A 290 -29.29 8.39 12.35
N ASP A 291 -28.45 7.39 12.59
CA ASP A 291 -28.86 5.97 12.52
C ASP A 291 -28.53 5.19 13.78
N THR A 292 -29.59 4.81 14.50
CA THR A 292 -29.53 4.11 15.79
C THR A 292 -29.59 2.57 15.67
N LYS A 293 -29.87 2.01 14.50
CA LYS A 293 -30.17 0.58 14.36
C LYS A 293 -28.99 -0.35 14.60
N ASN A 294 -27.77 0.11 14.35
CA ASN A 294 -26.55 -0.70 14.53
C ASN A 294 -25.79 -0.43 15.82
N ILE A 295 -26.26 0.50 16.66
CA ILE A 295 -25.59 0.93 17.89
C ILE A 295 -26.36 0.47 19.15
N SER A 296 -27.58 -0.06 19.00
CA SER A 296 -28.46 -0.48 20.09
C SER A 296 -27.90 -1.62 20.98
N GLU A 297 -26.81 -2.26 20.59
CA GLU A 297 -26.12 -3.29 21.38
C GLU A 297 -24.97 -2.75 22.24
N ILE A 298 -24.63 -1.46 22.12
CA ILE A 298 -23.56 -0.84 22.92
C ILE A 298 -24.22 -0.13 24.14
N THR A 299 -24.44 -0.87 25.20
CA THR A 299 -25.19 -0.41 26.37
C THR A 299 -24.37 0.24 27.48
N GLU A 300 -23.07 0.42 27.30
CA GLU A 300 -22.18 1.05 28.29
C GLU A 300 -21.16 1.98 27.65
N TYR A 301 -20.78 3.05 28.37
CA TYR A 301 -19.73 3.99 28.06
C TYR A 301 -18.40 3.27 27.82
N LYS A 302 -18.07 2.98 26.59
CA LYS A 302 -16.78 2.39 26.20
C LYS A 302 -16.18 3.14 25.04
N ASP A 303 -14.88 3.33 25.12
CA ASP A 303 -14.07 3.76 24.00
C ASP A 303 -14.25 2.77 22.83
N VAL A 304 -14.91 3.22 21.76
CA VAL A 304 -15.21 2.37 20.61
C VAL A 304 -14.12 2.56 19.57
N PRO A 305 -13.37 1.52 19.22
CA PRO A 305 -12.39 1.60 18.16
C PRO A 305 -13.03 2.01 16.83
N LEU A 306 -12.42 2.95 16.10
CA LEU A 306 -12.95 3.49 14.84
C LEU A 306 -13.27 2.40 13.80
N HIS A 307 -12.54 1.31 13.82
CA HIS A 307 -12.71 0.22 12.85
C HIS A 307 -14.01 -0.57 13.02
N ILE A 308 -14.65 -0.54 14.20
CA ILE A 308 -15.93 -1.23 14.43
C ILE A 308 -17.16 -0.39 14.09
N LEU A 309 -16.98 0.89 13.75
CA LEU A 309 -18.08 1.75 13.33
C LEU A 309 -18.73 1.25 12.03
N SER A 310 -20.05 1.46 11.90
CA SER A 310 -20.72 1.17 10.65
C SER A 310 -20.19 2.05 9.50
N GLU A 311 -20.32 1.56 8.28
CA GLU A 311 -19.85 2.29 7.09
C GLU A 311 -20.56 3.65 6.93
N GLU A 312 -21.85 3.73 7.28
CA GLU A 312 -22.64 4.94 7.26
C GLU A 312 -22.10 5.99 8.23
N VAL A 313 -21.76 5.56 9.46
CA VAL A 313 -21.17 6.45 10.48
C VAL A 313 -19.81 6.96 10.03
N LYS A 314 -18.95 6.10 9.50
CA LYS A 314 -17.64 6.51 8.98
C LYS A 314 -17.77 7.57 7.88
N ARG A 315 -18.66 7.36 6.91
CA ARG A 315 -18.91 8.32 5.82
C ARG A 315 -19.47 9.64 6.33
N TYR A 316 -20.38 9.59 7.31
CA TYR A 316 -20.90 10.79 7.95
C TYR A 316 -19.77 11.58 8.61
N LEU A 317 -18.92 10.93 9.40
CA LEU A 317 -17.78 11.57 10.04
C LEU A 317 -16.83 12.20 9.02
N ILE A 318 -16.47 11.50 7.95
CA ILE A 318 -15.62 12.04 6.88
C ILE A 318 -16.24 13.27 6.22
N LYS A 319 -17.55 13.27 5.99
CA LYS A 319 -18.26 14.37 5.34
C LYS A 319 -18.38 15.60 6.23
N GLU A 320 -18.75 15.41 7.48
CA GLU A 320 -18.96 16.52 8.43
C GLU A 320 -17.64 17.13 8.92
N TYR A 321 -16.58 16.32 8.94
CA TYR A 321 -15.24 16.75 9.38
C TYR A 321 -14.32 16.94 8.18
N THR A 322 -14.55 17.98 7.40
CA THR A 322 -13.73 18.33 6.23
C THR A 322 -12.25 18.57 6.56
N ASN A 323 -11.94 18.81 7.84
CA ASN A 323 -10.57 19.06 8.34
C ASN A 323 -9.91 17.85 8.99
N MET A 324 -10.50 16.65 8.88
CA MET A 324 -9.83 15.44 9.37
C MET A 324 -8.62 15.10 8.51
N HIS A 325 -7.50 14.91 9.17
CA HIS A 325 -6.24 14.48 8.56
C HIS A 325 -5.71 13.24 9.26
N LYS A 326 -4.92 12.49 8.56
CA LYS A 326 -4.12 11.39 9.09
C LYS A 326 -2.64 11.72 9.01
N GLY A 327 -1.91 11.42 10.07
CA GLY A 327 -0.45 11.47 10.06
C GLY A 327 0.12 10.27 9.32
N ILE A 328 0.86 10.50 8.24
CA ILE A 328 1.61 9.45 7.55
C ILE A 328 3.10 9.75 7.58
N TYR A 329 3.90 8.70 7.61
CA TYR A 329 5.35 8.81 7.57
C TYR A 329 5.98 7.62 6.86
N GLY A 330 7.07 7.89 6.14
CA GLY A 330 7.85 6.86 5.47
C GLY A 330 8.66 6.02 6.46
N MET A 331 8.91 4.75 6.14
CA MET A 331 9.67 3.84 7.00
C MET A 331 11.14 4.27 7.22
N ALA A 332 11.66 5.17 6.39
CA ALA A 332 12.96 5.82 6.55
C ALA A 332 12.89 7.20 7.21
N SER A 333 11.74 7.62 7.77
CA SER A 333 11.58 8.87 8.53
C SER A 333 12.20 8.77 9.93
N LYS A 334 12.46 9.91 10.57
CA LYS A 334 12.95 9.95 11.95
C LYS A 334 12.01 9.22 12.92
N LYS A 335 10.70 9.37 12.74
CA LYS A 335 9.68 8.70 13.56
C LYS A 335 9.78 7.18 13.41
N ALA A 336 9.79 6.66 12.19
CA ALA A 336 9.95 5.23 11.94
C ALA A 336 11.31 4.68 12.43
N GLN A 337 12.39 5.42 12.24
CA GLN A 337 13.73 5.06 12.76
C GLN A 337 13.72 4.94 14.29
N SER A 338 13.02 5.83 14.99
CA SER A 338 12.86 5.76 16.45
C SER A 338 12.05 4.54 16.88
N GLU A 339 10.95 4.22 16.18
CA GLU A 339 10.13 3.03 16.41
C GLU A 339 10.93 1.73 16.20
N LEU A 340 11.76 1.69 15.16
CA LEU A 340 12.64 0.57 14.83
C LEU A 340 13.92 0.51 15.69
N LYS A 341 14.11 1.44 16.63
CA LYS A 341 15.30 1.56 17.48
C LYS A 341 16.62 1.59 16.69
N VAL A 342 16.59 2.19 15.50
CA VAL A 342 17.79 2.38 14.68
C VAL A 342 18.70 3.39 15.38
N LYS A 343 20.03 3.16 15.38
CA LYS A 343 21.00 4.05 16.04
C LYS A 343 20.88 5.48 15.50
N ALA A 344 20.82 6.44 16.42
CA ALA A 344 20.81 7.86 16.07
C ALA A 344 22.05 8.24 15.23
N GLY A 345 21.85 9.07 14.21
CA GLY A 345 22.94 9.60 13.38
C GLY A 345 22.82 9.32 11.88
N GLN A 346 21.83 8.55 11.43
CA GLN A 346 21.55 8.42 10.01
C GLN A 346 20.63 9.55 9.53
N THR A 347 20.93 10.09 8.34
CA THR A 347 20.05 11.06 7.68
C THR A 347 18.73 10.38 7.32
N ALA A 348 17.60 11.02 7.65
CA ALA A 348 16.30 10.51 7.28
C ALA A 348 16.11 10.60 5.76
N GLU A 349 15.58 9.53 5.15
CA GLU A 349 15.17 9.48 3.74
C GLU A 349 13.64 9.46 3.57
N GLY A 350 12.91 9.77 4.64
CA GLY A 350 11.46 9.92 4.66
C GLY A 350 11.03 11.10 5.52
N ILE A 351 9.85 11.62 5.22
CA ILE A 351 9.21 12.71 5.95
C ILE A 351 7.91 12.28 6.60
N GLU A 352 7.46 13.08 7.57
CA GLU A 352 6.11 13.02 8.11
C GLU A 352 5.22 14.00 7.36
N LYS A 353 4.00 13.61 7.07
CA LYS A 353 3.03 14.41 6.33
C LYS A 353 1.62 14.20 6.87
N LEU A 354 0.85 15.28 6.90
CA LEU A 354 -0.60 15.20 7.12
C LEU A 354 -1.30 15.04 5.77
N ILE A 355 -2.20 14.08 5.69
CA ILE A 355 -3.03 13.87 4.50
C ILE A 355 -4.51 13.89 4.88
N PRO A 356 -5.38 14.45 4.03
CA PRO A 356 -6.82 14.46 4.30
C PRO A 356 -7.38 13.05 4.42
N CYS A 357 -8.26 12.85 5.42
CA CYS A 357 -9.05 11.63 5.53
C CYS A 357 -10.26 11.74 4.58
N LYS A 358 -10.18 11.08 3.42
CA LYS A 358 -11.17 11.25 2.34
C LYS A 358 -12.06 10.04 2.10
N TYR A 359 -11.62 8.84 2.47
CA TYR A 359 -12.27 7.59 2.11
C TYR A 359 -12.32 6.60 3.26
N THR A 360 -13.32 5.73 3.24
CA THR A 360 -13.26 4.44 3.93
C THR A 360 -12.58 3.42 3.01
N MET A 361 -12.05 2.33 3.59
CA MET A 361 -11.48 1.21 2.80
C MET A 361 -12.51 0.67 1.80
N LYS A 362 -13.75 0.46 2.26
CA LYS A 362 -14.83 -0.09 1.44
C LYS A 362 -15.19 0.79 0.26
N GLN A 363 -15.30 2.11 0.49
CA GLN A 363 -15.63 3.05 -0.56
C GLN A 363 -14.54 3.10 -1.63
N TRP A 364 -13.28 3.21 -1.20
CA TRP A 364 -12.17 3.31 -2.13
C TRP A 364 -11.97 2.03 -2.94
N SER A 365 -12.01 0.87 -2.28
CA SER A 365 -11.85 -0.44 -2.91
C SER A 365 -12.94 -0.69 -3.96
N LYS A 366 -14.20 -0.35 -3.65
CA LYS A 366 -15.29 -0.47 -4.60
C LYS A 366 -15.12 0.47 -5.81
N ASN A 367 -14.72 1.71 -5.58
CA ASN A 367 -14.44 2.65 -6.66
C ASN A 367 -13.26 2.17 -7.53
N MET A 368 -12.21 1.64 -6.91
CA MET A 368 -11.04 1.09 -7.63
C MET A 368 -11.44 -0.09 -8.52
N GLU A 369 -12.23 -1.03 -7.99
CA GLU A 369 -12.79 -2.13 -8.77
C GLU A 369 -13.57 -1.61 -9.99
N ASP A 370 -14.49 -0.66 -9.78
CA ASP A 370 -15.33 -0.12 -10.85
C ASP A 370 -14.51 0.65 -11.91
N CYS A 371 -13.49 1.40 -11.48
CA CYS A 371 -12.57 2.10 -12.38
C CYS A 371 -11.73 1.13 -13.21
N LEU A 372 -11.18 0.08 -12.58
CA LEU A 372 -10.39 -0.93 -13.28
C LEU A 372 -11.24 -1.74 -14.27
N ARG A 373 -12.44 -2.17 -13.90
CA ARG A 373 -13.40 -2.80 -14.81
C ARG A 373 -13.72 -1.90 -16.01
N SER A 374 -13.89 -0.59 -15.76
CA SER A 374 -14.14 0.38 -16.81
C SER A 374 -12.97 0.47 -17.79
N ALA A 375 -11.74 0.64 -17.28
CA ALA A 375 -10.55 0.72 -18.11
C ALA A 375 -10.34 -0.56 -18.94
N MET A 376 -10.51 -1.73 -18.33
CA MET A 376 -10.40 -3.02 -19.01
C MET A 376 -11.45 -3.15 -20.13
N THR A 377 -12.68 -2.64 -19.92
CA THR A 377 -13.71 -2.61 -20.97
C THR A 377 -13.29 -1.77 -22.17
N TYR A 378 -12.73 -0.56 -21.94
CA TYR A 378 -12.19 0.28 -23.01
C TYR A 378 -11.03 -0.38 -23.74
N CYS A 379 -10.24 -1.18 -23.06
CA CYS A 379 -9.06 -1.86 -23.61
C CYS A 379 -9.36 -3.25 -24.18
N ASN A 380 -10.63 -3.68 -24.27
CA ASN A 380 -11.01 -5.01 -24.74
C ASN A 380 -10.36 -6.15 -23.93
N ALA A 381 -10.19 -5.99 -22.63
CA ALA A 381 -9.59 -6.97 -21.73
C ALA A 381 -10.67 -7.58 -20.82
N GLN A 382 -10.84 -8.90 -20.84
CA GLN A 382 -11.81 -9.60 -19.99
C GLN A 382 -11.24 -9.97 -18.62
N ASN A 383 -9.94 -10.11 -18.52
CA ASN A 383 -9.21 -10.44 -17.29
C ASN A 383 -7.88 -9.69 -17.22
N LEU A 384 -7.20 -9.76 -16.08
CA LEU A 384 -5.93 -9.07 -15.88
C LEU A 384 -4.82 -9.54 -16.81
N ASN A 385 -4.82 -10.81 -17.24
CA ASN A 385 -3.82 -11.32 -18.18
C ASN A 385 -3.96 -10.70 -19.58
N ASP A 386 -5.16 -10.25 -19.95
CA ASP A 386 -5.41 -9.53 -21.20
C ASP A 386 -5.06 -8.03 -21.08
N PHE A 387 -4.94 -7.52 -19.84
CA PHE A 387 -4.72 -6.11 -19.56
C PHE A 387 -3.25 -5.77 -19.26
N ILE A 388 -2.60 -6.55 -18.39
CA ILE A 388 -1.26 -6.25 -17.86
C ILE A 388 -0.22 -6.29 -18.97
N GLY A 389 0.46 -5.14 -19.19
CA GLY A 389 1.54 -5.00 -20.15
C GLY A 389 1.14 -5.11 -21.63
N LYS A 390 -0.16 -5.12 -21.93
CA LYS A 390 -0.68 -5.31 -23.31
C LYS A 390 -1.38 -4.08 -23.86
N GLN A 391 -1.31 -2.96 -23.16
CA GLN A 391 -2.02 -1.75 -23.54
C GLN A 391 -1.08 -0.75 -24.21
N THR A 392 -1.62 0.04 -25.13
CA THR A 392 -0.88 1.16 -25.73
C THR A 392 -1.07 2.39 -24.85
N LEU A 393 0.03 3.01 -24.46
CA LEU A 393 0.00 4.30 -23.76
C LEU A 393 0.52 5.39 -24.68
N VAL A 394 -0.05 6.59 -24.53
CA VAL A 394 0.37 7.79 -25.25
C VAL A 394 0.84 8.85 -24.28
N VAL A 395 1.76 9.70 -24.75
CA VAL A 395 2.29 10.80 -23.96
C VAL A 395 1.33 11.98 -24.03
N ASN A 396 0.95 12.50 -22.87
CA ASN A 396 0.07 13.66 -22.76
C ASN A 396 0.79 14.95 -23.17
N SER A 397 0.06 15.90 -23.77
CA SER A 397 0.54 17.26 -23.91
C SER A 397 0.56 17.97 -22.54
N LEU A 398 1.40 19.00 -22.41
CA LEU A 398 1.48 19.79 -21.18
C LEU A 398 0.14 20.45 -20.80
N GLY A 399 -0.66 20.84 -21.78
CA GLY A 399 -1.98 21.42 -21.58
C GLY A 399 -3.01 20.42 -21.02
N GLU A 400 -2.92 19.15 -21.43
CA GLU A 400 -3.78 18.08 -20.95
C GLU A 400 -3.43 17.65 -19.52
N GLN A 401 -2.14 17.64 -19.17
CA GLN A 401 -1.67 17.40 -17.80
C GLN A 401 -2.24 18.42 -16.80
N ILE A 402 -2.34 19.67 -17.19
CA ILE A 402 -2.92 20.74 -16.35
C ILE A 402 -4.43 20.52 -16.17
N ALA A 403 -5.15 20.14 -17.23
CA ALA A 403 -6.59 19.92 -17.19
C ALA A 403 -7.01 18.71 -16.34
N VAL A 404 -6.19 17.65 -16.31
CA VAL A 404 -6.45 16.43 -15.51
C VAL A 404 -6.21 16.67 -14.01
N ASN A 405 -5.33 17.61 -13.66
CA ASN A 405 -4.96 17.93 -12.27
C ASN A 405 -5.75 19.09 -11.66
N SER A 406 -6.65 19.72 -12.40
CA SER A 406 -7.56 20.78 -11.94
C SER A 406 -8.92 20.24 -11.54
#